data_b98720d9c9eba30fb73bf2bc67ff06bf
#
_entry.id   b98720d9c9eba30fb73bf2bc67ff06bf
#
_cell.length_a   1.000
_cell.length_b   1.000
_cell.length_c   1.000
_cell.angle_alpha   90.00
_cell.angle_beta   90.00
_cell.angle_gamma   90.00
#
_symmetry.space_group_name_H-M   'P 1'
#
loop_
_entity.id
_entity.type
_entity.pdbx_description
1 polymer ?
#
loop_
_entity_poly.entity_id
_entity_poly.type
_entity_poly.pdbx_seq_one_letter_code
_entity_poly.pdbx_strand_id
1 'polypeptide(L)'
;MTFTKTTEQASKYEHLEKMSVQELLFNINQEDQTVPLAVAKALPSIEALVTQIVAKMKLGGRLFYIGAGTSGRLGIVDASECPPTFGVPFDLVNGIIAGGDQAIRRAVENAEDNATQAWIDLQECSINSNDVVIGIAASGTTPYVIGGLQTCNENNIITGSISCNTGSPLSQTAQFPIEVIVGPEFVTGSSRMKAGTAQKLVLNMISTATMIQLGKVKGNKMVDMQLSNAKLVDRGVKMIMSEIPVSYEEGSQLLSQMGSVRKAVDFYNAQKH
;
A
#
# COMPACT_ATOMS: atom_id res chain seq x y z
N MET A 1 8.22 24.41 17.55
CA MET A 1 8.00 24.95 16.18
C MET A 1 6.56 24.65 15.80
N THR A 2 5.85 25.62 15.26
CA THR A 2 4.48 25.44 14.79
C THR A 2 4.51 24.57 13.53
N PHE A 3 3.77 23.45 13.55
CA PHE A 3 3.62 22.57 12.39
C PHE A 3 2.92 23.31 11.24
N THR A 4 3.52 23.30 10.05
CA THR A 4 2.97 23.96 8.85
C THR A 4 2.51 22.92 7.86
N LYS A 5 1.21 22.91 7.53
CA LYS A 5 0.65 22.02 6.53
C LYS A 5 0.97 22.50 5.11
N THR A 6 1.99 21.96 4.47
CA THR A 6 2.36 22.30 3.08
C THR A 6 1.29 21.86 2.07
N THR A 7 0.55 20.79 2.37
CA THR A 7 -0.57 20.31 1.55
C THR A 7 -1.79 21.25 1.54
N GLU A 8 -1.88 22.17 2.51
CA GLU A 8 -2.96 23.17 2.61
C GLU A 8 -2.52 24.55 2.10
N GLN A 9 -1.27 24.70 1.68
CA GLN A 9 -0.78 25.95 1.11
C GLN A 9 -1.49 26.26 -0.20
N ALA A 10 -1.60 27.55 -0.52
CA ALA A 10 -2.17 28.00 -1.78
C ALA A 10 -1.44 27.39 -2.98
N SER A 11 -2.19 27.02 -4.00
CA SER A 11 -1.65 26.56 -5.28
C SER A 11 -0.69 27.60 -5.86
N LYS A 12 0.26 27.13 -6.66
CA LYS A 12 1.14 27.98 -7.48
C LYS A 12 0.43 28.58 -8.70
N TYR A 13 -0.77 28.13 -8.96
CA TYR A 13 -1.59 28.48 -10.13
C TYR A 13 -2.82 29.27 -9.69
N GLU A 14 -3.13 30.31 -10.45
CA GLU A 14 -4.31 31.16 -10.23
C GLU A 14 -5.26 31.04 -11.43
N HIS A 15 -6.51 31.42 -11.22
CA HIS A 15 -7.53 31.47 -12.28
C HIS A 15 -7.69 30.17 -13.08
N LEU A 16 -7.67 29.02 -12.38
CA LEU A 16 -7.81 27.70 -13.00
C LEU A 16 -9.07 27.60 -13.86
N GLU A 17 -10.15 28.25 -13.48
CA GLU A 17 -11.42 28.30 -14.20
C GLU A 17 -11.34 29.00 -15.57
N LYS A 18 -10.26 29.75 -15.82
CA LYS A 18 -10.00 30.44 -17.09
C LYS A 18 -9.05 29.69 -18.01
N MET A 19 -8.37 28.67 -17.49
CA MET A 19 -7.42 27.88 -18.27
C MET A 19 -8.16 26.99 -19.27
N SER A 20 -7.58 26.87 -20.46
CA SER A 20 -8.00 25.86 -21.43
C SER A 20 -7.74 24.44 -20.89
N VAL A 21 -8.44 23.44 -21.42
CA VAL A 21 -8.19 22.03 -21.06
C VAL A 21 -6.73 21.64 -21.29
N GLN A 22 -6.11 22.13 -22.36
CA GLN A 22 -4.70 21.88 -22.67
C GLN A 22 -3.78 22.41 -21.56
N GLU A 23 -3.99 23.65 -21.12
CA GLU A 23 -3.20 24.27 -20.03
C GLU A 23 -3.40 23.52 -18.71
N LEU A 24 -4.66 23.15 -18.38
CA LEU A 24 -4.96 22.38 -17.17
C LEU A 24 -4.19 21.05 -17.17
N LEU A 25 -4.30 20.27 -18.26
CA LEU A 25 -3.62 18.95 -18.35
C LEU A 25 -2.10 19.08 -18.32
N PHE A 26 -1.55 20.08 -19.03
CA PHE A 26 -0.11 20.33 -19.03
C PHE A 26 0.40 20.66 -17.61
N ASN A 27 -0.25 21.59 -16.93
CA ASN A 27 0.16 22.06 -15.62
C ASN A 27 -0.01 20.97 -14.55
N ILE A 28 -1.11 20.20 -14.56
CA ILE A 28 -1.30 19.05 -13.69
C ILE A 28 -0.17 18.03 -13.91
N ASN A 29 0.14 17.70 -15.15
CA ASN A 29 1.21 16.75 -15.44
C ASN A 29 2.59 17.26 -14.99
N GLN A 30 2.88 18.55 -15.11
CA GLN A 30 4.13 19.16 -14.61
C GLN A 30 4.26 19.01 -13.07
N GLU A 31 3.18 19.25 -12.33
CA GLU A 31 3.17 19.03 -10.87
C GLU A 31 3.33 17.54 -10.53
N ASP A 32 2.65 16.64 -11.24
CA ASP A 32 2.71 15.20 -10.98
C ASP A 32 4.11 14.62 -11.20
N GLN A 33 4.89 15.14 -12.17
CA GLN A 33 6.28 14.71 -12.41
C GLN A 33 7.21 14.97 -11.20
N THR A 34 6.85 15.86 -10.30
CA THR A 34 7.63 16.13 -9.08
C THR A 34 7.48 15.04 -8.02
N VAL A 35 6.41 14.26 -8.06
CA VAL A 35 6.04 13.31 -6.99
C VAL A 35 7.04 12.17 -6.86
N PRO A 36 7.48 11.47 -7.92
CA PRO A 36 8.49 10.41 -7.79
C PRO A 36 9.82 10.92 -7.20
N LEU A 37 10.19 12.17 -7.50
CA LEU A 37 11.41 12.78 -6.94
C LEU A 37 11.27 13.07 -5.44
N ALA A 38 10.07 13.43 -4.98
CA ALA A 38 9.78 13.56 -3.55
C ALA A 38 9.82 12.20 -2.84
N VAL A 39 9.24 11.16 -3.44
CA VAL A 39 9.29 9.79 -2.91
C VAL A 39 10.74 9.27 -2.83
N ALA A 40 11.58 9.56 -3.82
CA ALA A 40 12.99 9.15 -3.81
C ALA A 40 13.74 9.65 -2.56
N LYS A 41 13.39 10.82 -2.03
CA LYS A 41 14.00 11.35 -0.80
C LYS A 41 13.58 10.59 0.46
N ALA A 42 12.44 9.91 0.42
CA ALA A 42 11.90 9.15 1.54
C ALA A 42 12.36 7.66 1.54
N LEU A 43 13.14 7.20 0.54
CA LEU A 43 13.57 5.81 0.43
C LEU A 43 14.23 5.25 1.71
N PRO A 44 15.11 5.97 2.43
CA PRO A 44 15.68 5.45 3.68
C PRO A 44 14.63 5.16 4.76
N SER A 45 13.61 6.00 4.88
CA SER A 45 12.51 5.78 5.84
C SER A 45 11.61 4.60 5.40
N ILE A 46 11.38 4.46 4.09
CA ILE A 46 10.63 3.31 3.53
C ILE A 46 11.40 2.02 3.80
N GLU A 47 12.70 1.98 3.56
CA GLU A 47 13.56 0.82 3.83
C GLU A 47 13.52 0.42 5.31
N ALA A 48 13.64 1.38 6.22
CA ALA A 48 13.58 1.13 7.66
C ALA A 48 12.26 0.46 8.06
N LEU A 49 11.12 0.97 7.59
CA LEU A 49 9.81 0.40 7.87
C LEU A 49 9.63 -0.99 7.23
N VAL A 50 9.98 -1.17 5.95
CA VAL A 50 9.88 -2.46 5.24
C VAL A 50 10.69 -3.54 5.96
N THR A 51 11.86 -3.20 6.47
CA THR A 51 12.70 -4.14 7.24
C THR A 51 11.96 -4.67 8.47
N GLN A 52 11.25 -3.82 9.20
CA GLN A 52 10.44 -4.23 10.36
C GLN A 52 9.24 -5.09 9.95
N ILE A 53 8.54 -4.69 8.88
CA ILE A 53 7.40 -5.44 8.36
C ILE A 53 7.84 -6.86 7.98
N VAL A 54 8.92 -7.00 7.22
CA VAL A 54 9.44 -8.31 6.80
C VAL A 54 9.83 -9.16 8.02
N ALA A 55 10.48 -8.57 9.03
CA ALA A 55 10.85 -9.28 10.25
C ALA A 55 9.62 -9.83 10.98
N LYS A 56 8.59 -9.01 11.17
CA LYS A 56 7.34 -9.41 11.83
C LYS A 56 6.55 -10.44 11.02
N MET A 57 6.40 -10.24 9.72
CA MET A 57 5.66 -11.17 8.87
C MET A 57 6.35 -12.54 8.73
N LYS A 58 7.67 -12.62 8.81
CA LYS A 58 8.41 -13.91 8.91
C LYS A 58 8.11 -14.67 10.19
N LEU A 59 7.66 -13.98 11.23
CA LEU A 59 7.23 -14.58 12.52
C LEU A 59 5.70 -14.86 12.57
N GLY A 60 5.01 -14.76 11.43
CA GLY A 60 3.58 -14.98 11.33
C GLY A 60 2.71 -13.76 11.58
N GLY A 61 3.30 -12.57 11.68
CA GLY A 61 2.56 -11.30 11.76
C GLY A 61 1.94 -10.89 10.43
N ARG A 62 1.06 -9.88 10.48
CA ARG A 62 0.30 -9.33 9.34
C ARG A 62 0.58 -7.84 9.21
N LEU A 63 0.24 -7.29 8.04
CA LEU A 63 0.33 -5.86 7.76
C LEU A 63 -1.07 -5.25 7.74
N PHE A 64 -1.24 -4.13 8.42
CA PHE A 64 -2.47 -3.35 8.44
C PHE A 64 -2.23 -1.93 7.96
N TYR A 65 -3.08 -1.45 7.05
CA TYR A 65 -3.20 -0.05 6.66
C TYR A 65 -4.44 0.54 7.32
N ILE A 66 -4.30 1.68 7.98
CA ILE A 66 -5.44 2.46 8.50
C ILE A 66 -5.41 3.86 7.89
N GLY A 67 -6.57 4.36 7.47
CA GLY A 67 -6.66 5.66 6.83
C GLY A 67 -8.10 6.16 6.72
N ALA A 68 -8.27 7.41 6.28
CA ALA A 68 -9.57 7.99 5.98
C ALA A 68 -9.60 8.51 4.54
N GLY A 69 -10.79 8.64 3.94
CA GLY A 69 -10.97 9.20 2.61
C GLY A 69 -10.08 8.56 1.54
N THR A 70 -9.35 9.37 0.78
CA THR A 70 -8.42 8.90 -0.27
C THR A 70 -7.34 7.98 0.28
N SER A 71 -6.75 8.32 1.43
CA SER A 71 -5.69 7.54 2.05
C SER A 71 -6.15 6.14 2.46
N GLY A 72 -7.34 6.02 3.06
CA GLY A 72 -7.94 4.73 3.40
C GLY A 72 -8.25 3.89 2.16
N ARG A 73 -8.79 4.51 1.10
CA ARG A 73 -9.04 3.82 -0.18
C ARG A 73 -7.77 3.28 -0.82
N LEU A 74 -6.67 4.03 -0.78
CA LEU A 74 -5.38 3.59 -1.32
C LEU A 74 -4.81 2.41 -0.52
N GLY A 75 -4.96 2.40 0.82
CA GLY A 75 -4.60 1.26 1.65
C GLY A 75 -5.40 -0.01 1.29
N ILE A 76 -6.71 0.13 1.06
CA ILE A 76 -7.56 -0.99 0.61
C ILE A 76 -7.14 -1.48 -0.77
N VAL A 77 -6.90 -0.58 -1.72
CA VAL A 77 -6.45 -0.95 -3.08
C VAL A 77 -5.16 -1.77 -3.01
N ASP A 78 -4.14 -1.29 -2.30
CA ASP A 78 -2.86 -2.00 -2.20
C ASP A 78 -3.00 -3.36 -1.51
N ALA A 79 -3.76 -3.43 -0.41
CA ALA A 79 -4.02 -4.67 0.32
C ALA A 79 -4.77 -5.70 -0.55
N SER A 80 -5.80 -5.27 -1.29
CA SER A 80 -6.64 -6.15 -2.11
C SER A 80 -5.91 -6.77 -3.30
N GLU A 81 -4.82 -6.16 -3.76
CA GLU A 81 -4.00 -6.66 -4.87
C GLU A 81 -2.96 -7.71 -4.43
N CYS A 82 -2.66 -7.83 -3.13
CA CYS A 82 -1.69 -8.80 -2.64
C CYS A 82 -2.10 -10.27 -2.85
N PRO A 83 -3.34 -10.71 -2.54
CA PRO A 83 -3.75 -12.09 -2.75
C PRO A 83 -3.70 -12.54 -4.22
N PRO A 84 -4.29 -11.83 -5.20
CA PRO A 84 -4.26 -12.26 -6.59
C PRO A 84 -2.85 -12.24 -7.19
N THR A 85 -1.99 -11.31 -6.74
CA THR A 85 -0.64 -11.13 -7.28
C THR A 85 0.35 -12.14 -6.71
N PHE A 86 0.32 -12.36 -5.40
CA PHE A 86 1.34 -13.13 -4.67
C PHE A 86 0.84 -14.44 -4.08
N GLY A 87 -0.45 -14.78 -4.27
CA GLY A 87 -1.03 -16.02 -3.76
C GLY A 87 -1.04 -16.11 -2.23
N VAL A 88 -1.08 -14.98 -1.56
CA VAL A 88 -1.13 -14.91 -0.10
C VAL A 88 -2.57 -14.94 0.42
N PRO A 89 -2.81 -15.31 1.69
CA PRO A 89 -4.12 -15.20 2.32
C PRO A 89 -4.66 -13.77 2.29
N PHE A 90 -6.00 -13.63 2.27
CA PHE A 90 -6.65 -12.31 2.20
C PHE A 90 -6.44 -11.47 3.46
N ASP A 91 -6.16 -12.10 4.59
CA ASP A 91 -5.92 -11.46 5.89
C ASP A 91 -4.43 -11.14 6.16
N LEU A 92 -3.54 -11.44 5.22
CA LEU A 92 -2.10 -11.16 5.40
C LEU A 92 -1.78 -9.67 5.30
N VAL A 93 -2.46 -8.96 4.39
CA VAL A 93 -2.38 -7.49 4.26
C VAL A 93 -3.80 -6.96 4.29
N ASN A 94 -4.09 -6.06 5.22
CA ASN A 94 -5.43 -5.56 5.50
C ASN A 94 -5.49 -4.05 5.30
N GLY A 95 -6.53 -3.57 4.62
CA GLY A 95 -6.83 -2.15 4.49
C GLY A 95 -8.09 -1.81 5.28
N ILE A 96 -7.99 -0.89 6.23
CA ILE A 96 -9.10 -0.43 7.06
C ILE A 96 -9.32 1.08 6.83
N ILE A 97 -10.56 1.47 6.63
CA ILE A 97 -10.93 2.86 6.34
C ILE A 97 -11.92 3.38 7.38
N ALA A 98 -11.70 4.61 7.85
CA ALA A 98 -12.65 5.30 8.71
C ALA A 98 -14.04 5.33 8.06
N GLY A 99 -15.07 4.86 8.78
CA GLY A 99 -16.43 4.71 8.29
C GLY A 99 -16.73 3.35 7.61
N GLY A 100 -15.78 2.40 7.63
CA GLY A 100 -15.97 1.04 7.13
C GLY A 100 -16.16 0.93 5.62
N ASP A 101 -16.66 -0.20 5.13
CA ASP A 101 -16.79 -0.51 3.70
C ASP A 101 -17.64 0.51 2.93
N GLN A 102 -18.62 1.14 3.57
CA GLN A 102 -19.41 2.20 2.94
C GLN A 102 -18.52 3.36 2.49
N ALA A 103 -17.48 3.71 3.29
CA ALA A 103 -16.56 4.82 3.01
C ALA A 103 -15.66 4.57 1.78
N ILE A 104 -15.54 3.33 1.30
CA ILE A 104 -14.84 3.02 0.06
C ILE A 104 -15.51 3.73 -1.13
N ARG A 105 -16.84 3.76 -1.17
CA ARG A 105 -17.63 4.29 -2.29
C ARG A 105 -18.23 5.66 -2.04
N ARG A 106 -18.58 5.97 -0.78
CA ARG A 106 -19.25 7.21 -0.38
C ARG A 106 -18.62 7.74 0.90
N ALA A 107 -18.39 9.05 0.97
CA ALA A 107 -17.90 9.66 2.20
C ALA A 107 -18.86 9.37 3.37
N VAL A 108 -18.29 9.06 4.53
CA VAL A 108 -19.01 8.95 5.80
C VAL A 108 -18.57 10.14 6.63
N GLU A 109 -19.53 11.05 6.88
CA GLU A 109 -19.27 12.30 7.58
C GLU A 109 -18.72 12.03 9.00
N ASN A 110 -17.75 12.83 9.43
CA ASN A 110 -17.12 12.81 10.76
C ASN A 110 -16.42 11.47 11.15
N ALA A 111 -16.36 10.48 10.26
CA ALA A 111 -15.71 9.20 10.57
C ALA A 111 -14.22 9.36 10.87
N GLU A 112 -13.55 10.33 10.22
CA GLU A 112 -12.12 10.59 10.42
C GLU A 112 -11.80 11.33 11.73
N ASP A 113 -12.79 11.91 12.39
CA ASP A 113 -12.63 12.68 13.63
C ASP A 113 -12.66 11.81 14.90
N ASN A 114 -13.11 10.55 14.78
CA ASN A 114 -13.18 9.63 15.91
C ASN A 114 -11.81 8.97 16.19
N ALA A 115 -11.10 9.49 17.19
CA ALA A 115 -9.74 9.03 17.54
C ALA A 115 -9.69 7.61 18.14
N THR A 116 -10.81 7.03 18.58
CA THR A 116 -10.85 5.70 19.22
C THR A 116 -11.29 4.59 18.27
N GLN A 117 -11.94 4.93 17.16
CA GLN A 117 -12.57 3.96 16.27
C GLN A 117 -11.55 3.05 15.58
N ALA A 118 -10.39 3.56 15.18
CA ALA A 118 -9.36 2.75 14.51
C ALA A 118 -8.91 1.55 15.37
N TRP A 119 -8.83 1.72 16.70
CA TRP A 119 -8.49 0.62 17.58
C TRP A 119 -9.59 -0.44 17.64
N ILE A 120 -10.86 -0.03 17.66
CA ILE A 120 -12.00 -0.95 17.61
C ILE A 120 -11.96 -1.77 16.32
N ASP A 121 -11.78 -1.09 15.18
CA ASP A 121 -11.71 -1.73 13.86
C ASP A 121 -10.54 -2.74 13.78
N LEU A 122 -9.38 -2.41 14.36
CA LEU A 122 -8.23 -3.31 14.46
C LEU A 122 -8.50 -4.52 15.37
N GLN A 123 -9.21 -4.33 16.47
CA GLN A 123 -9.60 -5.42 17.38
C GLN A 123 -10.55 -6.42 16.72
N GLU A 124 -11.46 -5.97 15.84
CA GLU A 124 -12.32 -6.84 15.05
C GLU A 124 -11.50 -7.78 14.14
N CYS A 125 -10.32 -7.34 13.71
CA CYS A 125 -9.36 -8.15 12.97
C CYS A 125 -8.43 -8.98 13.87
N SER A 126 -8.67 -9.03 15.19
CA SER A 126 -7.81 -9.74 16.16
C SER A 126 -6.35 -9.34 16.07
N ILE A 127 -6.09 -8.01 16.04
CA ILE A 127 -4.74 -7.43 16.00
C ILE A 127 -3.89 -7.89 17.20
N ASN A 128 -2.60 -8.13 17.00
CA ASN A 128 -1.69 -8.56 18.05
C ASN A 128 -0.27 -8.00 17.87
N SER A 129 0.62 -8.21 18.84
CA SER A 129 1.97 -7.65 18.88
C SER A 129 2.94 -8.15 17.80
N ASN A 130 2.57 -9.18 17.02
CA ASN A 130 3.33 -9.62 15.86
C ASN A 130 2.97 -8.84 14.61
N ASP A 131 1.83 -8.14 14.59
CA ASP A 131 1.36 -7.37 13.46
C ASP A 131 2.08 -6.01 13.36
N VAL A 132 1.96 -5.36 12.20
CA VAL A 132 2.46 -4.01 11.93
C VAL A 132 1.31 -3.16 11.42
N VAL A 133 1.15 -1.95 11.93
CA VAL A 133 0.11 -1.00 11.50
C VAL A 133 0.74 0.23 10.87
N ILE A 134 0.28 0.60 9.68
CA ILE A 134 0.69 1.81 8.96
C ILE A 134 -0.49 2.77 8.90
N GLY A 135 -0.34 3.92 9.53
CA GLY A 135 -1.29 5.02 9.44
C GLY A 135 -1.04 5.89 8.21
N ILE A 136 -2.08 6.14 7.42
CA ILE A 136 -1.99 6.89 6.17
C ILE A 136 -2.86 8.14 6.26
N ALA A 137 -2.24 9.33 6.24
CA ALA A 137 -2.94 10.60 6.19
C ALA A 137 -2.07 11.67 5.49
N ALA A 138 -2.52 12.21 4.38
CA ALA A 138 -1.78 13.23 3.61
C ALA A 138 -1.45 14.46 4.48
N SER A 139 -2.42 14.97 5.21
CA SER A 139 -2.24 16.09 6.15
C SER A 139 -1.37 15.73 7.36
N GLY A 140 -1.37 14.45 7.76
CA GLY A 140 -0.75 13.98 8.99
C GLY A 140 -1.45 14.41 10.27
N THR A 141 -2.74 14.82 10.18
CA THR A 141 -3.53 15.34 11.33
C THR A 141 -4.85 14.63 11.56
N THR A 142 -5.15 13.56 10.87
CA THR A 142 -6.41 12.81 10.97
C THR A 142 -6.54 12.11 12.32
N PRO A 143 -7.52 12.47 13.18
CA PRO A 143 -7.64 11.92 14.53
C PRO A 143 -7.79 10.40 14.57
N TYR A 144 -8.62 9.82 13.71
CA TYR A 144 -8.77 8.36 13.54
C TYR A 144 -7.44 7.64 13.41
N VAL A 145 -6.56 8.15 12.54
CA VAL A 145 -5.27 7.51 12.26
C VAL A 145 -4.28 7.70 13.41
N ILE A 146 -4.22 8.92 13.97
CA ILE A 146 -3.32 9.24 15.09
C ILE A 146 -3.69 8.41 16.31
N GLY A 147 -4.98 8.39 16.70
CA GLY A 147 -5.45 7.62 17.85
C GLY A 147 -5.23 6.12 17.69
N GLY A 148 -5.44 5.59 16.46
CA GLY A 148 -5.13 4.20 16.16
C GLY A 148 -3.66 3.85 16.39
N LEU A 149 -2.71 4.68 15.88
CA LEU A 149 -1.29 4.43 16.09
C LEU A 149 -0.86 4.63 17.54
N GLN A 150 -1.43 5.59 18.28
CA GLN A 150 -1.15 5.77 19.72
C GLN A 150 -1.49 4.50 20.49
N THR A 151 -2.70 3.97 20.30
CA THR A 151 -3.13 2.75 20.98
C THR A 151 -2.34 1.53 20.54
N CYS A 152 -1.92 1.43 19.25
CA CYS A 152 -1.00 0.39 18.80
C CYS A 152 0.34 0.43 19.54
N ASN A 153 0.94 1.61 19.71
CA ASN A 153 2.19 1.79 20.44
C ASN A 153 2.05 1.34 21.91
N GLU A 154 0.95 1.70 22.57
CA GLU A 154 0.64 1.30 23.95
C GLU A 154 0.52 -0.23 24.08
N ASN A 155 0.12 -0.92 23.01
CA ASN A 155 -0.01 -2.37 22.95
C ASN A 155 1.21 -3.09 22.32
N ASN A 156 2.36 -2.41 22.20
CA ASN A 156 3.62 -2.96 21.67
C ASN A 156 3.51 -3.47 20.22
N ILE A 157 2.62 -2.89 19.44
CA ILE A 157 2.49 -3.15 17.99
C ILE A 157 3.37 -2.14 17.26
N ILE A 158 4.18 -2.61 16.32
CA ILE A 158 5.03 -1.73 15.50
C ILE A 158 4.16 -0.84 14.63
N THR A 159 4.47 0.47 14.63
CA THR A 159 3.74 1.47 13.87
C THR A 159 4.61 2.17 12.84
N GLY A 160 4.08 2.29 11.62
CA GLY A 160 4.57 3.18 10.58
C GLY A 160 3.56 4.29 10.26
N SER A 161 4.00 5.32 9.55
CA SER A 161 3.08 6.33 9.02
C SER A 161 3.49 6.82 7.63
N ILE A 162 2.51 7.26 6.84
CA ILE A 162 2.74 7.93 5.56
C ILE A 162 2.01 9.27 5.59
N SER A 163 2.78 10.37 5.55
CA SER A 163 2.26 11.74 5.49
C SER A 163 2.95 12.57 4.41
N CYS A 164 2.34 13.70 4.04
CA CYS A 164 2.91 14.62 3.05
C CYS A 164 3.34 15.97 3.67
N ASN A 165 3.53 15.99 4.98
CA ASN A 165 3.95 17.18 5.74
C ASN A 165 5.04 16.81 6.75
N THR A 166 6.06 17.66 6.85
CA THR A 166 7.19 17.44 7.78
C THR A 166 6.75 17.70 9.22
N GLY A 167 7.14 16.79 10.12
CA GLY A 167 6.91 16.91 11.56
C GLY A 167 5.42 16.89 11.94
N SER A 168 4.59 16.21 11.15
CA SER A 168 3.15 16.12 11.42
C SER A 168 2.88 15.37 12.72
N PRO A 169 1.74 15.61 13.40
CA PRO A 169 1.34 14.84 14.58
C PRO A 169 1.37 13.33 14.33
N LEU A 170 0.95 12.88 13.15
CA LEU A 170 1.00 11.47 12.75
C LEU A 170 2.44 10.95 12.67
N SER A 171 3.36 11.73 12.07
CA SER A 171 4.78 11.37 12.00
C SER A 171 5.43 11.29 13.38
N GLN A 172 5.03 12.16 14.31
CA GLN A 172 5.52 12.15 15.69
C GLN A 172 4.98 10.97 16.51
N THR A 173 3.81 10.44 16.14
CA THR A 173 3.20 9.29 16.80
C THR A 173 3.81 7.97 16.35
N ALA A 174 4.12 7.84 15.07
CA ALA A 174 4.62 6.59 14.49
C ALA A 174 6.09 6.32 14.88
N GLN A 175 6.43 5.05 15.12
CA GLN A 175 7.82 4.61 15.36
C GLN A 175 8.67 4.72 14.08
N PHE A 176 8.07 4.48 12.91
CA PHE A 176 8.73 4.52 11.61
C PHE A 176 7.96 5.48 10.65
N PRO A 177 8.17 6.80 10.79
CA PRO A 177 7.48 7.77 9.95
C PRO A 177 8.09 7.87 8.55
N ILE A 178 7.20 7.93 7.53
CA ILE A 178 7.55 8.25 6.14
C ILE A 178 6.91 9.58 5.78
N GLU A 179 7.73 10.58 5.51
CA GLU A 179 7.30 11.92 5.11
C GLU A 179 7.66 12.15 3.64
N VAL A 180 6.64 12.34 2.79
CA VAL A 180 6.82 12.62 1.36
C VAL A 180 6.33 14.02 1.04
N ILE A 181 7.23 14.98 1.01
CA ILE A 181 6.87 16.40 0.87
C ILE A 181 6.66 16.73 -0.61
N VAL A 182 5.40 16.79 -1.02
CA VAL A 182 4.98 17.07 -2.40
C VAL A 182 4.65 18.56 -2.65
N GLY A 183 4.65 19.37 -1.58
CA GLY A 183 4.27 20.80 -1.65
C GLY A 183 2.76 21.01 -1.87
N PRO A 184 2.36 22.25 -2.22
CA PRO A 184 0.96 22.57 -2.46
C PRO A 184 0.39 21.82 -3.67
N GLU A 185 -0.89 21.48 -3.60
CA GLU A 185 -1.60 20.81 -4.69
C GLU A 185 -1.93 21.77 -5.85
N PHE A 186 -2.16 21.23 -7.04
CA PHE A 186 -2.61 22.01 -8.19
C PHE A 186 -3.95 22.73 -7.92
N VAL A 187 -4.88 22.03 -7.29
CA VAL A 187 -6.07 22.65 -6.68
C VAL A 187 -5.84 22.73 -5.19
N THR A 188 -5.80 23.92 -4.61
CA THR A 188 -5.50 24.16 -3.19
C THR A 188 -6.26 23.19 -2.28
N GLY A 189 -5.55 22.50 -1.39
CA GLY A 189 -6.11 21.58 -0.41
C GLY A 189 -6.61 20.23 -0.98
N SER A 190 -6.53 19.99 -2.30
CA SER A 190 -7.02 18.76 -2.93
C SER A 190 -6.00 17.61 -2.82
N SER A 191 -5.75 17.13 -1.62
CA SER A 191 -4.72 16.11 -1.30
C SER A 191 -4.93 14.73 -1.94
N ARG A 192 -6.04 14.53 -2.67
CA ARG A 192 -6.24 13.36 -3.53
C ARG A 192 -5.32 13.34 -4.76
N MET A 193 -4.66 14.47 -5.10
CA MET A 193 -3.80 14.64 -6.29
C MET A 193 -2.37 14.20 -6.00
N LYS A 194 -1.39 15.10 -5.86
CA LYS A 194 0.03 14.75 -5.64
C LYS A 194 0.24 13.93 -4.37
N ALA A 195 -0.39 14.31 -3.27
CA ALA A 195 -0.27 13.56 -2.02
C ALA A 195 -0.83 12.13 -2.15
N GLY A 196 -1.98 11.96 -2.80
CA GLY A 196 -2.54 10.64 -3.11
C GLY A 196 -1.61 9.82 -4.01
N THR A 197 -1.03 10.43 -5.04
CA THR A 197 -0.03 9.78 -5.92
C THR A 197 1.20 9.33 -5.14
N ALA A 198 1.72 10.18 -4.25
CA ALA A 198 2.86 9.84 -3.40
C ALA A 198 2.54 8.64 -2.48
N GLN A 199 1.39 8.65 -1.82
CA GLN A 199 0.94 7.55 -0.97
C GLN A 199 0.84 6.24 -1.75
N LYS A 200 0.26 6.26 -2.96
CA LYS A 200 0.18 5.09 -3.84
C LYS A 200 1.56 4.54 -4.19
N LEU A 201 2.52 5.38 -4.52
CA LEU A 201 3.88 4.95 -4.84
C LEU A 201 4.56 4.30 -3.62
N VAL A 202 4.42 4.89 -2.44
CA VAL A 202 4.99 4.36 -1.20
C VAL A 202 4.35 3.02 -0.83
N LEU A 203 3.02 2.90 -0.88
CA LEU A 203 2.30 1.66 -0.58
C LEU A 203 2.74 0.52 -1.50
N ASN A 204 2.83 0.76 -2.81
CA ASN A 204 3.32 -0.26 -3.75
C ASN A 204 4.77 -0.68 -3.47
N MET A 205 5.64 0.25 -3.06
CA MET A 205 7.00 -0.11 -2.65
C MET A 205 7.00 -0.99 -1.40
N ILE A 206 6.20 -0.64 -0.40
CA ILE A 206 6.10 -1.40 0.86
C ILE A 206 5.60 -2.81 0.60
N SER A 207 4.44 -2.96 -0.01
CA SER A 207 3.84 -4.29 -0.25
C SER A 207 4.68 -5.15 -1.17
N THR A 208 5.13 -4.60 -2.30
CA THR A 208 5.93 -5.35 -3.29
C THR A 208 7.28 -5.79 -2.71
N ALA A 209 8.03 -4.88 -2.06
CA ALA A 209 9.31 -5.23 -1.46
C ALA A 209 9.14 -6.27 -0.34
N THR A 210 8.10 -6.14 0.49
CA THR A 210 7.76 -7.11 1.53
C THR A 210 7.48 -8.48 0.93
N MET A 211 6.63 -8.58 -0.09
CA MET A 211 6.29 -9.86 -0.72
C MET A 211 7.49 -10.52 -1.40
N ILE A 212 8.38 -9.73 -2.02
CA ILE A 212 9.65 -10.23 -2.57
C ILE A 212 10.53 -10.82 -1.45
N GLN A 213 10.68 -10.12 -0.34
CA GLN A 213 11.48 -10.58 0.82
C GLN A 213 10.87 -11.78 1.55
N LEU A 214 9.57 -12.00 1.41
CA LEU A 214 8.86 -13.20 1.86
C LEU A 214 8.93 -14.37 0.84
N GLY A 215 9.69 -14.21 -0.25
CA GLY A 215 9.90 -15.25 -1.25
C GLY A 215 8.71 -15.50 -2.19
N LYS A 216 7.79 -14.53 -2.34
CA LYS A 216 6.61 -14.65 -3.21
C LYS A 216 6.88 -14.36 -4.68
N VAL A 217 8.12 -14.00 -5.01
CA VAL A 217 8.60 -13.74 -6.37
C VAL A 217 9.83 -14.59 -6.63
N LYS A 218 9.98 -15.16 -7.83
CA LYS A 218 11.16 -15.88 -8.30
C LYS A 218 11.72 -15.18 -9.55
N GLY A 219 12.98 -14.75 -9.50
CA GLY A 219 13.52 -13.86 -10.52
C GLY A 219 12.73 -12.55 -10.54
N ASN A 220 11.97 -12.31 -11.62
CA ASN A 220 11.06 -11.18 -11.76
C ASN A 220 9.60 -11.62 -11.99
N LYS A 221 9.25 -12.88 -11.62
CA LYS A 221 7.96 -13.50 -11.95
C LYS A 221 7.12 -13.77 -10.69
N MET A 222 5.81 -13.53 -10.79
CA MET A 222 4.80 -13.84 -9.78
C MET A 222 4.43 -15.34 -9.85
N VAL A 223 5.24 -16.19 -9.24
CA VAL A 223 5.14 -17.67 -9.38
C VAL A 223 4.02 -18.30 -8.53
N ASP A 224 3.44 -17.54 -7.62
CA ASP A 224 2.37 -17.99 -6.71
C ASP A 224 1.04 -17.26 -6.96
N MET A 225 0.89 -16.50 -8.08
CA MET A 225 -0.33 -15.76 -8.42
C MET A 225 -1.56 -16.66 -8.44
N GLN A 226 -2.71 -16.14 -8.03
CA GLN A 226 -3.97 -16.85 -8.11
C GLN A 226 -4.42 -17.01 -9.57
N LEU A 227 -4.87 -18.22 -9.92
CA LEU A 227 -5.31 -18.56 -11.28
C LEU A 227 -6.80 -18.24 -11.49
N SER A 228 -7.20 -17.03 -11.17
CA SER A 228 -8.61 -16.61 -11.10
C SER A 228 -9.28 -16.34 -12.44
N ASN A 229 -8.53 -16.27 -13.54
CA ASN A 229 -9.07 -16.06 -14.88
C ASN A 229 -8.17 -16.66 -15.96
N ALA A 230 -8.71 -16.80 -17.19
CA ALA A 230 -8.01 -17.42 -18.32
C ALA A 230 -6.67 -16.73 -18.65
N LYS A 231 -6.57 -15.40 -18.52
CA LYS A 231 -5.32 -14.66 -18.75
C LYS A 231 -4.22 -15.03 -17.76
N LEU A 232 -4.57 -15.23 -16.48
CA LEU A 232 -3.62 -15.63 -15.43
C LEU A 232 -3.23 -17.10 -15.58
N VAL A 233 -4.16 -17.98 -15.99
CA VAL A 233 -3.84 -19.38 -16.34
C VAL A 233 -2.86 -19.44 -17.50
N ASP A 234 -3.13 -18.76 -18.63
CA ASP A 234 -2.22 -18.70 -19.79
C ASP A 234 -0.83 -18.18 -19.42
N ARG A 235 -0.77 -17.10 -18.61
CA ARG A 235 0.49 -16.59 -18.07
C ARG A 235 1.23 -17.64 -17.23
N GLY A 236 0.52 -18.36 -16.36
CA GLY A 236 1.09 -19.43 -15.54
C GLY A 236 1.69 -20.53 -16.38
N VAL A 237 0.98 -21.03 -17.41
CA VAL A 237 1.48 -22.04 -18.35
C VAL A 237 2.74 -21.55 -19.07
N LYS A 238 2.75 -20.34 -19.60
CA LYS A 238 3.92 -19.75 -20.26
C LYS A 238 5.12 -19.60 -19.32
N MET A 239 4.90 -19.31 -18.03
CA MET A 239 5.94 -19.30 -17.02
C MET A 239 6.52 -20.70 -16.79
N ILE A 240 5.69 -21.73 -16.67
CA ILE A 240 6.14 -23.13 -16.55
C ILE A 240 7.03 -23.51 -17.75
N MET A 241 6.54 -23.26 -18.98
CA MET A 241 7.30 -23.54 -20.21
C MET A 241 8.65 -22.80 -20.29
N SER A 242 8.79 -21.65 -19.63
CA SER A 242 10.06 -20.92 -19.57
C SER A 242 11.06 -21.48 -18.55
N GLU A 243 10.60 -22.27 -17.59
CA GLU A 243 11.43 -22.87 -16.51
C GLU A 243 11.76 -24.34 -16.77
N ILE A 244 10.87 -25.07 -17.47
CA ILE A 244 11.03 -26.49 -17.75
C ILE A 244 10.61 -26.81 -19.21
N PRO A 245 11.24 -27.82 -19.87
CA PRO A 245 10.97 -28.15 -21.26
C PRO A 245 9.69 -29.01 -21.39
N VAL A 246 8.55 -28.39 -21.41
CA VAL A 246 7.22 -29.01 -21.57
C VAL A 246 6.41 -28.29 -22.64
N SER A 247 5.48 -28.98 -23.27
CA SER A 247 4.49 -28.38 -24.18
C SER A 247 3.48 -27.53 -23.41
N TYR A 248 2.68 -26.75 -24.16
CA TYR A 248 1.60 -25.96 -23.55
C TYR A 248 0.57 -26.84 -22.85
N GLU A 249 0.19 -27.96 -23.46
CA GLU A 249 -0.74 -28.92 -22.89
C GLU A 249 -0.22 -29.52 -21.58
N GLU A 250 1.02 -29.99 -21.55
CA GLU A 250 1.69 -30.53 -20.34
C GLU A 250 1.80 -29.48 -19.26
N GLY A 251 2.23 -28.25 -19.61
CA GLY A 251 2.29 -27.12 -18.70
C GLY A 251 0.94 -26.75 -18.10
N SER A 252 -0.14 -26.81 -18.90
CA SER A 252 -1.51 -26.57 -18.47
C SER A 252 -1.99 -27.65 -17.49
N GLN A 253 -1.71 -28.92 -17.77
CA GLN A 253 -2.03 -30.05 -16.89
C GLN A 253 -1.28 -29.93 -15.56
N LEU A 254 0.02 -29.66 -15.59
CA LEU A 254 0.84 -29.46 -14.39
C LEU A 254 0.32 -28.29 -13.54
N LEU A 255 -0.02 -27.17 -14.18
CA LEU A 255 -0.56 -26.00 -13.48
C LEU A 255 -1.89 -26.32 -12.80
N SER A 256 -2.79 -27.02 -13.51
CA SER A 256 -4.09 -27.45 -12.98
C SER A 256 -3.96 -28.40 -11.79
N GLN A 257 -3.02 -29.36 -11.85
CA GLN A 257 -2.80 -30.35 -10.79
C GLN A 257 -2.12 -29.74 -9.55
N MET A 258 -1.14 -28.85 -9.76
CA MET A 258 -0.31 -28.31 -8.67
C MET A 258 -0.83 -26.98 -8.09
N GLY A 259 -1.72 -26.28 -8.81
CA GLY A 259 -2.35 -25.04 -8.37
C GLY A 259 -1.46 -23.80 -8.39
N SER A 260 -0.14 -23.89 -8.62
CA SER A 260 0.75 -22.76 -8.83
C SER A 260 1.93 -23.11 -9.71
N VAL A 261 2.52 -22.08 -10.34
CA VAL A 261 3.73 -22.22 -11.18
C VAL A 261 4.87 -22.80 -10.38
N ARG A 262 5.12 -22.32 -9.17
CA ARG A 262 6.17 -22.81 -8.28
C ARG A 262 6.04 -24.31 -8.04
N LYS A 263 4.90 -24.74 -7.55
CA LYS A 263 4.65 -26.17 -7.24
C LYS A 263 4.77 -27.07 -8.49
N ALA A 264 4.31 -26.60 -9.65
CA ALA A 264 4.41 -27.33 -10.91
C ALA A 264 5.85 -27.54 -11.33
N VAL A 265 6.69 -26.51 -11.27
CA VAL A 265 8.12 -26.57 -11.60
C VAL A 265 8.89 -27.43 -10.59
N ASP A 266 8.62 -27.26 -9.29
CA ASP A 266 9.28 -28.05 -8.24
C ASP A 266 8.92 -29.53 -8.34
N PHE A 267 7.65 -29.88 -8.61
CA PHE A 267 7.19 -31.25 -8.84
C PHE A 267 7.90 -31.90 -10.04
N TYR A 268 7.96 -31.19 -11.18
CA TYR A 268 8.65 -31.71 -12.36
C TYR A 268 10.14 -31.97 -12.11
N ASN A 269 10.81 -31.08 -11.41
CA ASN A 269 12.23 -31.24 -11.10
C ASN A 269 12.50 -32.38 -10.11
N ALA A 270 11.59 -32.61 -9.14
CA ALA A 270 11.69 -33.72 -8.19
C ALA A 270 11.54 -35.10 -8.84
N GLN A 271 10.85 -35.22 -10.00
CA GLN A 271 10.73 -36.48 -10.73
C GLN A 271 11.96 -36.84 -11.57
N LYS A 272 12.91 -35.91 -11.75
CA LYS A 272 14.14 -36.11 -12.51
C LYS A 272 15.32 -36.56 -11.67
N HIS A 273 15.17 -36.60 -10.36
CA HIS A 273 16.12 -37.10 -9.39
C HIS A 273 15.61 -38.36 -8.71
#